data_56fc8d98692d084b479481823b0d826f
#
_entry.id   56fc8d98692d084b479481823b0d826f
#
_cell.length_a   1.000
_cell.length_b   1.000
_cell.length_c   1.000
_cell.angle_alpha   90.00
_cell.angle_beta   90.00
_cell.angle_gamma   90.00
#
_symmetry.space_group_name_H-M   'P 1'
#
loop_
_entity.id
_entity.type
_entity.pdbx_description
1 polymer ?
#
loop_
_entity_poly.entity_id
_entity_poly.type
_entity_poly.pdbx_seq_one_letter_code
_entity_poly.pdbx_strand_id
1 'polypeptide(L)'
;MISIIDDDRSVREAVKSLIRSLGYEAVTFASAEEYLGADGAHESECVITDVQMPGMTGMDLQDRLIADGYRRPIIFMSAMSAEDTGATAASRFLRKPFSDERLIDCLDRALKSPPPNSCRS
;
A
#
# COMPACT_ATOMS: atom_id res chain seq x y z
N MET A 1 -6.18 3.79 -10.45
CA MET A 1 -4.78 4.12 -10.19
C MET A 1 -4.34 3.50 -8.87
N ILE A 2 -3.17 2.89 -8.87
CA ILE A 2 -2.56 2.28 -7.69
C ILE A 2 -1.33 3.10 -7.32
N SER A 3 -1.23 3.52 -6.07
CA SER A 3 -0.06 4.25 -5.58
C SER A 3 0.88 3.30 -4.87
N ILE A 4 2.17 3.41 -5.18
CA ILE A 4 3.21 2.53 -4.65
C ILE A 4 4.22 3.39 -3.92
N ILE A 5 4.42 3.12 -2.63
CA ILE A 5 5.30 3.91 -1.78
C ILE A 5 6.36 3.00 -1.18
N ASP A 6 7.62 3.24 -1.53
CA ASP A 6 8.75 2.49 -0.98
C ASP A 6 10.00 3.33 -1.19
N ASP A 7 10.89 3.34 -0.22
CA ASP A 7 12.14 4.08 -0.34
C ASP A 7 13.18 3.35 -1.21
N ASP A 8 12.94 2.09 -1.54
CA ASP A 8 13.78 1.30 -2.42
C ASP A 8 13.28 1.40 -3.86
N ARG A 9 14.09 2.03 -4.72
CA ARG A 9 13.74 2.21 -6.12
C ARG A 9 13.51 0.90 -6.86
N SER A 10 14.32 -0.13 -6.56
CA SER A 10 14.19 -1.43 -7.22
C SER A 10 12.84 -2.06 -6.94
N VAL A 11 12.38 -1.97 -5.69
CA VAL A 11 11.07 -2.48 -5.31
C VAL A 11 9.97 -1.67 -6.00
N ARG A 12 10.07 -0.33 -5.97
CA ARG A 12 9.07 0.52 -6.63
C ARG A 12 8.89 0.16 -8.09
N GLU A 13 10.00 0.02 -8.82
CA GLU A 13 9.94 -0.25 -10.26
C GLU A 13 9.42 -1.66 -10.55
N ALA A 14 9.79 -2.64 -9.74
CA ALA A 14 9.31 -4.01 -9.91
C ALA A 14 7.78 -4.09 -9.67
N VAL A 15 7.31 -3.48 -8.61
CA VAL A 15 5.88 -3.47 -8.27
C VAL A 15 5.09 -2.69 -9.32
N LYS A 16 5.62 -1.54 -9.74
CA LYS A 16 4.99 -0.73 -10.78
C LYS A 16 4.82 -1.51 -12.09
N SER A 17 5.86 -2.21 -12.53
CA SER A 17 5.81 -3.00 -13.76
C SER A 17 4.73 -4.08 -13.67
N LEU A 18 4.66 -4.76 -12.53
CA LEU A 18 3.68 -5.80 -12.34
C LEU A 18 2.25 -5.23 -12.35
N ILE A 19 2.01 -4.14 -11.62
CA ILE A 19 0.70 -3.51 -11.56
C ILE A 19 0.24 -3.06 -12.95
N ARG A 20 1.14 -2.47 -13.73
CA ARG A 20 0.83 -2.04 -15.09
C ARG A 20 0.53 -3.22 -16.00
N SER A 21 1.22 -4.33 -15.82
CA SER A 21 0.95 -5.53 -16.61
C SER A 21 -0.44 -6.11 -16.36
N LEU A 22 -1.04 -5.79 -15.22
CA LEU A 22 -2.39 -6.20 -14.88
C LEU A 22 -3.48 -5.25 -15.42
N GLY A 23 -3.07 -4.18 -16.09
CA GLY A 23 -4.00 -3.22 -16.68
C GLY A 23 -4.31 -2.01 -15.82
N TYR A 24 -3.65 -1.85 -14.68
CA TYR A 24 -3.84 -0.69 -13.80
C TYR A 24 -2.83 0.41 -14.08
N GLU A 25 -3.21 1.63 -13.83
CA GLU A 25 -2.26 2.73 -13.77
C GLU A 25 -1.54 2.68 -12.44
N ALA A 26 -0.23 2.91 -12.46
CA ALA A 26 0.61 2.87 -11.27
C ALA A 26 1.45 4.15 -11.18
N VAL A 27 1.48 4.71 -9.97
CA VAL A 27 2.30 5.88 -9.65
C VAL A 27 3.17 5.54 -8.46
N THR A 28 4.43 5.94 -8.48
CA THR A 28 5.38 5.61 -7.42
C THR A 28 5.82 6.84 -6.64
N PHE A 29 6.10 6.62 -5.35
CA PHE A 29 6.58 7.65 -4.45
C PHE A 29 7.70 7.06 -3.59
N ALA A 30 8.70 7.88 -3.30
CA ALA A 30 9.85 7.44 -2.51
C ALA A 30 9.61 7.54 -1.00
N SER A 31 8.57 8.24 -0.58
CA SER A 31 8.24 8.41 0.84
C SER A 31 6.75 8.65 1.01
N ALA A 32 6.28 8.47 2.24
CA ALA A 32 4.90 8.77 2.58
C ALA A 32 4.62 10.27 2.49
N GLU A 33 5.59 11.09 2.87
CA GLU A 33 5.47 12.54 2.78
C GLU A 33 5.30 13.00 1.33
N GLU A 34 6.05 12.40 0.41
CA GLU A 34 5.92 12.69 -1.02
C GLU A 34 4.52 12.32 -1.53
N TYR A 35 4.02 11.17 -1.10
CA TYR A 35 2.68 10.73 -1.47
C TYR A 35 1.61 11.71 -0.96
N LEU A 36 1.71 12.11 0.31
CA LEU A 36 0.72 13.00 0.91
C LEU A 36 0.75 14.41 0.30
N GLY A 37 1.89 14.82 -0.23
CA GLY A 37 2.01 16.12 -0.89
C GLY A 37 1.59 16.12 -2.35
N ALA A 38 1.29 14.96 -2.92
CA ALA A 38 0.93 14.86 -4.33
C ALA A 38 -0.55 15.20 -4.55
N ASP A 39 -0.85 15.88 -5.62
CA ASP A 39 -2.23 16.15 -6.00
C ASP A 39 -2.92 14.85 -6.37
N GLY A 40 -4.12 14.65 -5.86
CA GLY A 40 -4.90 13.47 -6.17
C GLY A 40 -4.48 12.21 -5.40
N ALA A 41 -3.69 12.35 -4.32
CA ALA A 41 -3.25 11.21 -3.52
C ALA A 41 -4.43 10.37 -3.03
N HIS A 42 -5.50 10.99 -2.59
CA HIS A 42 -6.68 10.30 -2.08
C HIS A 42 -7.56 9.68 -3.16
N GLU A 43 -7.20 9.84 -4.42
CA GLU A 43 -7.93 9.24 -5.54
C GLU A 43 -7.44 7.83 -5.88
N SER A 44 -6.36 7.37 -5.24
CA SER A 44 -5.85 6.01 -5.46
C SER A 44 -6.88 4.96 -5.08
N GLU A 45 -7.06 3.97 -5.93
CA GLU A 45 -7.94 2.83 -5.64
C GLU A 45 -7.36 1.92 -4.57
N CYS A 46 -6.03 1.90 -4.48
CA CYS A 46 -5.30 1.11 -3.51
C CYS A 46 -3.95 1.77 -3.29
N VAL A 47 -3.46 1.68 -2.06
CA VAL A 47 -2.11 2.13 -1.71
C VAL A 47 -1.30 0.90 -1.32
N ILE A 48 -0.12 0.73 -1.95
CA ILE A 48 0.82 -0.32 -1.59
C ILE A 48 2.03 0.39 -1.00
N THR A 49 2.30 0.20 0.27
CA THR A 49 3.36 0.93 0.96
C THR A 49 4.26 0.02 1.77
N ASP A 50 5.56 0.33 1.77
CA ASP A 50 6.49 -0.29 2.70
C ASP A 50 6.14 0.17 4.12
N VAL A 51 6.29 -0.71 5.09
CA VAL A 51 6.07 -0.38 6.50
C VAL A 51 7.23 0.46 7.01
N GLN A 52 8.46 0.07 6.68
CA GLN A 52 9.65 0.71 7.22
C GLN A 52 10.27 1.68 6.21
N MET A 53 10.12 2.97 6.50
CA MET A 53 10.68 4.04 5.68
C MET A 53 11.23 5.12 6.61
N PRO A 54 12.27 5.84 6.18
CA PRO A 54 12.73 7.00 6.94
C PRO A 54 11.62 8.02 7.10
N GLY A 55 11.50 8.60 8.27
CA GLY A 55 10.45 9.57 8.57
C GLY A 55 9.13 8.87 8.86
N MET A 56 8.10 9.16 8.09
CA MET A 56 6.79 8.56 8.29
C MET A 56 6.78 7.10 7.83
N THR A 57 6.39 6.20 8.72
CA THR A 57 6.29 4.77 8.39
C THR A 57 4.98 4.47 7.66
N GLY A 58 4.86 3.24 7.14
CA GLY A 58 3.61 2.80 6.50
C GLY A 58 2.43 2.82 7.46
N MET A 59 2.66 2.47 8.73
CA MET A 59 1.59 2.51 9.74
C MET A 59 1.17 3.94 10.05
N ASP A 60 2.13 4.86 10.13
CA ASP A 60 1.83 6.28 10.32
C ASP A 60 1.02 6.81 9.14
N LEU A 61 1.37 6.39 7.93
CA LEU A 61 0.64 6.77 6.74
C LEU A 61 -0.80 6.27 6.78
N GLN A 62 -1.02 5.04 7.22
CA GLN A 62 -2.37 4.50 7.36
C GLN A 62 -3.19 5.35 8.31
N ASP A 63 -2.64 5.69 9.48
CA ASP A 63 -3.33 6.49 10.47
C ASP A 63 -3.71 7.85 9.89
N ARG A 64 -2.81 8.47 9.14
CA ARG A 64 -3.07 9.76 8.52
C ARG A 64 -4.16 9.67 7.45
N LEU A 65 -4.12 8.62 6.64
CA LEU A 65 -5.12 8.44 5.58
C LEU A 65 -6.50 8.17 6.17
N ILE A 66 -6.58 7.37 7.21
CA ILE A 66 -7.85 7.12 7.90
C ILE A 66 -8.40 8.41 8.49
N ALA A 67 -7.54 9.21 9.13
CA ALA A 67 -7.94 10.50 9.70
C ALA A 67 -8.45 11.45 8.61
N ASP A 68 -7.90 11.36 7.41
CA ASP A 68 -8.30 12.20 6.27
C ASP A 68 -9.53 11.65 5.53
N GLY A 69 -10.08 10.54 5.97
CA GLY A 69 -11.28 9.95 5.37
C GLY A 69 -11.05 8.97 4.24
N TYR A 70 -9.81 8.54 4.04
CA TYR A 70 -9.49 7.56 3.01
C TYR A 70 -10.03 6.20 3.41
N ARG A 71 -10.85 5.59 2.54
CA ARG A 71 -11.55 4.34 2.85
C ARG A 71 -11.22 3.20 1.89
N ARG A 72 -10.19 3.35 1.10
CA ARG A 72 -9.79 2.34 0.14
C ARG A 72 -8.71 1.45 0.74
N PRO A 73 -8.46 0.27 0.17
CA PRO A 73 -7.51 -0.68 0.77
C PRO A 73 -6.08 -0.16 0.76
N ILE A 74 -5.35 -0.54 1.80
CA ILE A 74 -3.92 -0.27 1.93
C ILE A 74 -3.23 -1.61 2.13
N ILE A 75 -2.22 -1.87 1.30
CA ILE A 75 -1.42 -3.09 1.37
C ILE A 75 -0.05 -2.72 1.91
N PHE A 76 0.41 -3.44 2.92
CA PHE A 76 1.72 -3.22 3.52
C PHE A 76 2.73 -4.24 3.02
N MET A 77 3.95 -3.79 2.73
CA MET A 77 5.08 -4.64 2.36
C MET A 77 6.14 -4.50 3.44
N SER A 78 6.72 -5.60 3.90
CA SER A 78 7.80 -5.54 4.87
C SER A 78 8.64 -6.81 4.86
N ALA A 79 9.93 -6.69 5.20
CA ALA A 79 10.79 -7.84 5.45
C ALA A 79 10.52 -8.46 6.82
N MET A 80 9.82 -7.75 7.69
CA MET A 80 9.46 -8.23 9.04
C MET A 80 8.10 -8.92 9.03
N SER A 81 7.84 -9.75 10.03
CA SER A 81 6.53 -10.38 10.18
C SER A 81 5.48 -9.34 10.57
N ALA A 82 4.20 -9.68 10.38
CA ALA A 82 3.11 -8.78 10.74
C ALA A 82 3.12 -8.42 12.22
N GLU A 83 3.44 -9.39 13.09
CA GLU A 83 3.51 -9.14 14.53
C GLU A 83 4.61 -8.15 14.88
N ASP A 84 5.75 -8.24 14.20
CA ASP A 84 6.90 -7.36 14.48
C ASP A 84 6.68 -5.94 14.02
N THR A 85 5.78 -5.72 13.06
CA THR A 85 5.50 -4.39 12.52
C THR A 85 4.32 -3.72 13.20
N GLY A 86 3.60 -4.44 14.04
CA GLY A 86 2.39 -3.92 14.67
C GLY A 86 1.16 -3.94 13.77
N ALA A 87 1.22 -4.65 12.64
CA ALA A 87 0.08 -4.78 11.75
C ALA A 87 -1.05 -5.54 12.45
N THR A 88 -2.27 -5.12 12.21
CA THR A 88 -3.46 -5.76 12.79
C THR A 88 -4.01 -6.83 11.84
N ALA A 89 -4.92 -7.64 12.34
CA ALA A 89 -5.61 -8.63 11.50
C ALA A 89 -6.40 -7.99 10.36
N ALA A 90 -6.77 -6.72 10.51
CA ALA A 90 -7.50 -5.99 9.46
C ALA A 90 -6.57 -5.47 8.36
N SER A 91 -5.27 -5.42 8.60
CA SER A 91 -4.30 -4.94 7.62
C SER A 91 -3.99 -6.01 6.58
N ARG A 92 -3.82 -5.58 5.33
CA ARG A 92 -3.34 -6.46 4.28
C ARG A 92 -1.82 -6.37 4.26
N PHE A 93 -1.16 -7.51 4.29
CA PHE A 93 0.26 -7.58 4.54
C PHE A 93 0.96 -8.52 3.56
N LEU A 94 2.04 -8.05 2.94
CA LEU A 94 2.91 -8.85 2.08
C LEU A 94 4.30 -8.88 2.66
N ARG A 95 4.77 -10.05 3.02
CA ARG A 95 6.12 -10.20 3.54
C ARG A 95 7.13 -10.29 2.40
N LYS A 96 8.17 -9.49 2.46
CA LYS A 96 9.27 -9.51 1.49
C LYS A 96 10.24 -10.64 1.81
N PRO A 97 10.82 -11.29 0.80
CA PRO A 97 10.48 -11.17 -0.60
C PRO A 97 9.16 -11.87 -0.91
N PHE A 98 8.38 -11.33 -1.81
CA PHE A 98 7.13 -11.94 -2.24
C PHE A 98 7.18 -12.24 -3.73
N SER A 99 6.41 -13.24 -4.16
CA SER A 99 6.28 -13.57 -5.57
C SER A 99 5.26 -12.66 -6.23
N ASP A 100 5.32 -12.57 -7.54
CA ASP A 100 4.32 -11.83 -8.32
C ASP A 100 2.91 -12.35 -8.01
N GLU A 101 2.77 -13.67 -7.89
CA GLU A 101 1.49 -14.30 -7.62
C GLU A 101 0.91 -13.86 -6.29
N ARG A 102 1.74 -13.71 -5.26
CA ARG A 102 1.28 -13.26 -3.96
C ARG A 102 0.80 -11.83 -3.99
N LEU A 103 1.50 -10.96 -4.70
CA LEU A 103 1.08 -9.58 -4.86
C LEU A 103 -0.24 -9.50 -5.64
N ILE A 104 -0.34 -10.25 -6.72
CA ILE A 104 -1.56 -10.29 -7.54
C ILE A 104 -2.76 -10.75 -6.69
N ASP A 105 -2.59 -11.81 -5.92
CA ASP A 105 -3.65 -12.34 -5.06
C ASP A 105 -4.06 -11.31 -4.00
N CYS A 106 -3.08 -10.69 -3.35
CA CYS A 106 -3.34 -9.70 -2.33
C CYS A 106 -4.08 -8.49 -2.90
N LEU A 107 -3.65 -8.00 -4.06
CA LEU A 107 -4.29 -6.88 -4.73
C LEU A 107 -5.71 -7.22 -5.15
N ASP A 108 -5.91 -8.39 -5.72
CA ASP A 108 -7.23 -8.85 -6.15
C ASP A 108 -8.20 -8.90 -4.98
N ARG A 109 -7.78 -9.48 -3.87
CA ARG A 109 -8.59 -9.52 -2.65
C ARG A 109 -8.87 -8.12 -2.11
N ALA A 110 -7.87 -7.26 -2.13
CA ALA A 110 -8.02 -5.90 -1.63
C ALA A 110 -9.05 -5.11 -2.43
N LEU A 111 -9.02 -5.24 -3.75
CA LEU A 111 -9.92 -4.49 -4.63
C LEU A 111 -11.35 -5.04 -4.64
N LYS A 112 -11.51 -6.32 -4.34
CA LYS A 112 -12.83 -6.96 -4.32
C LYS A 112 -13.53 -6.88 -2.97
N SER A 113 -12.76 -6.68 -1.90
CA SER A 113 -13.30 -6.63 -0.53
C SER A 113 -13.41 -5.20 -0.05
N PRO A 114 -14.41 -4.87 0.79
CA PRO A 114 -14.44 -3.55 1.40
C PRO A 114 -13.20 -3.35 2.26
N PRO A 115 -12.67 -2.13 2.35
CA PRO A 115 -11.52 -1.87 3.22
C PRO A 115 -11.90 -2.07 4.69
N PRO A 116 -10.94 -2.50 5.55
CA PRO A 116 -11.22 -2.77 6.96
C PRO A 116 -11.78 -1.57 7.71
N ASN A 117 -11.43 -0.36 7.30
CA ASN A 117 -11.90 0.86 7.92
C ASN A 117 -13.20 1.38 7.30
N SER A 118 -13.80 0.63 6.38
CA SER A 118 -15.04 1.02 5.74
C SER A 118 -16.21 0.81 6.70
N CYS A 119 -17.10 1.78 6.74
CA CYS A 119 -18.34 1.65 7.48
C CYS A 119 -19.33 0.89 6.62
N ARG A 120 -19.73 -0.28 7.08
CA ARG A 120 -20.72 -1.09 6.38
C ARG A 120 -22.10 -0.71 6.85
N SER A 121 -22.91 -0.45 5.93
CA SER A 121 -24.31 -0.18 6.23
C SER A 121 -25.16 -1.41 5.96
#